data_9262095480e4aa10c603a63e93176113
#
_entry.id   9262095480e4aa10c603a63e93176113
#
_cell.length_a   1.000
_cell.length_b   1.000
_cell.length_c   1.000
_cell.angle_alpha   90.00
_cell.angle_beta   90.00
_cell.angle_gamma   90.00
#
_symmetry.space_group_name_H-M   'P 1'
#
loop_
_entity.id
_entity.type
_entity.pdbx_description
1 polymer ?
#
loop_
_entity_poly.entity_id
_entity_poly.type
_entity_poly.pdbx_seq_one_letter_code
_entity_poly.pdbx_strand_id
1 'polypeptide(L)'
;MSVITDIEDLRRLARKRVPRMFYDYADSGSWSEGTYRANQDDFXAIKLRQRVARNIENRSLRTRMLGQEMAMPVAIAPTGLAGMQHADGEILAARAAAEFGVRYTLSTMSICSLEDIATEVGQPFWFQLYVMRDRDFIERLIDRAKAAGCDALVLTLDLQIIGQRHKDLKNGLSAPPRPTLANLLNIATKPRWALGMLGTRRRGFGNIVGHVKGVDDMGSLSEWTARQFDPRLNWGDVEWIKRRWGGKLVLKGILDAEDARLAADSGADALVVSNHGGRQLDGAPSTISALPAIVEAVGERIEVWLDSGIRSGQDVLKAIALGARGTMIGRPYLYGLGALGQAGVTRALEIIARELDLTMAFCGHTDIREVGRDILLPGSYPR
;
A
#
# COMPACT_ATOMS: atom_id res chain seq x y z
N MET A 1 -0.82 23.29 18.20
CA MET A 1 -0.75 22.12 17.30
C MET A 1 -0.25 22.57 15.94
N SER A 2 0.63 21.76 15.30
CA SER A 2 1.08 22.08 13.95
C SER A 2 -0.11 21.98 12.99
N VAL A 3 -0.23 22.93 12.09
CA VAL A 3 -1.25 22.90 11.04
C VAL A 3 -0.81 21.87 10.01
N ILE A 4 -1.68 20.93 9.67
CA ILE A 4 -1.40 19.86 8.71
C ILE A 4 -2.11 20.23 7.40
N THR A 5 -1.34 20.50 6.36
CA THR A 5 -1.87 20.91 5.06
C THR A 5 -1.56 19.92 3.94
N ASP A 6 -0.50 19.14 4.06
CA ASP A 6 -0.10 18.18 3.04
C ASP A 6 0.46 16.91 3.67
N ILE A 7 0.76 15.93 2.83
CA ILE A 7 1.30 14.63 3.28
C ILE A 7 2.68 14.80 3.92
N GLU A 8 3.47 15.77 3.47
CA GLU A 8 4.79 16.00 4.05
C GLU A 8 4.70 16.50 5.51
N ASP A 9 3.68 17.29 5.84
CA ASP A 9 3.44 17.69 7.24
C ASP A 9 3.18 16.46 8.12
N LEU A 10 2.38 15.51 7.62
CA LEU A 10 2.14 14.25 8.34
C LEU A 10 3.43 13.45 8.49
N ARG A 11 4.25 13.39 7.42
CA ARG A 11 5.53 12.69 7.45
C ARG A 11 6.45 13.27 8.53
N ARG A 12 6.57 14.60 8.58
CA ARG A 12 7.41 15.29 9.58
C ARG A 12 6.94 14.99 11.00
N LEU A 13 5.63 15.01 11.22
CA LEU A 13 5.07 14.74 12.55
C LEU A 13 5.26 13.25 12.93
N ALA A 14 5.05 12.34 11.99
CA ALA A 14 5.30 10.91 12.20
C ALA A 14 6.76 10.67 12.59
N ARG A 15 7.69 11.32 11.90
CA ARG A 15 9.12 11.20 12.21
C ARG A 15 9.44 11.59 13.66
N LYS A 16 8.71 12.57 14.19
CA LYS A 16 8.88 13.03 15.58
C LYS A 16 8.27 12.05 16.58
N ARG A 17 7.18 11.39 16.23
CA ARG A 17 6.36 10.58 17.16
C ARG A 17 6.65 9.09 17.18
N VAL A 18 7.12 8.54 16.05
CA VAL A 18 7.36 7.11 15.88
C VAL A 18 8.84 6.81 16.18
N PRO A 19 9.16 5.70 16.89
CA PRO A 19 10.56 5.31 17.06
C PRO A 19 11.27 5.22 15.71
N ARG A 20 12.51 5.69 15.68
CA ARG A 20 13.29 5.77 14.44
C ARG A 20 13.31 4.45 13.67
N MET A 21 13.49 3.32 14.37
CA MET A 21 13.56 2.02 13.69
C MET A 21 12.28 1.71 12.89
N PHE A 22 11.13 2.06 13.42
CA PHE A 22 9.85 1.81 12.74
C PHE A 22 9.51 2.88 11.71
N TYR A 23 9.84 4.14 12.01
CA TYR A 23 9.70 5.20 11.02
C TYR A 23 10.57 4.91 9.79
N ASP A 24 11.83 4.56 9.99
CA ASP A 24 12.75 4.25 8.89
C ASP A 24 12.29 3.02 8.11
N TYR A 25 11.73 2.03 8.81
CA TYR A 25 11.18 0.84 8.13
C TYR A 25 10.13 1.25 7.09
N ALA A 26 9.25 2.17 7.46
CA ALA A 26 8.19 2.66 6.56
C ALA A 26 8.75 3.56 5.45
N ASP A 27 9.72 4.40 5.80
CA ASP A 27 10.16 5.50 4.93
C ASP A 27 11.34 5.13 4.01
N SER A 28 11.97 3.98 4.20
CA SER A 28 13.17 3.61 3.42
C SER A 28 12.85 2.90 2.13
N GLY A 29 13.77 3.02 1.18
CA GLY A 29 13.84 2.18 -0.01
C GLY A 29 15.02 1.23 0.08
N SER A 30 15.24 0.43 -0.98
CA SER A 30 16.34 -0.52 -1.04
C SER A 30 17.60 0.15 -1.57
N TRP A 31 18.74 -0.38 -1.16
CA TRP A 31 20.10 0.04 -1.56
C TRP A 31 20.24 1.55 -1.60
N SER A 32 20.52 2.13 -2.78
CA SER A 32 20.77 3.57 -2.93
C SER A 32 19.48 4.41 -2.92
N GLU A 33 18.31 3.78 -2.89
CA GLU A 33 17.02 4.45 -2.96
C GLU A 33 16.79 5.19 -4.29
N GLY A 34 17.43 4.72 -5.37
CA GLY A 34 17.23 5.30 -6.70
C GLY A 34 15.79 5.16 -7.18
N THR A 35 15.25 3.95 -7.15
CA THR A 35 13.87 3.69 -7.56
C THR A 35 12.89 4.42 -6.64
N TYR A 36 13.17 4.45 -5.33
CA TYR A 36 12.35 5.19 -4.36
C TYR A 36 12.21 6.66 -4.78
N ARG A 37 13.32 7.32 -5.15
CA ARG A 37 13.28 8.72 -5.58
C ARG A 37 12.59 8.87 -6.95
N ALA A 38 12.94 8.00 -7.90
CA ALA A 38 12.32 8.05 -9.24
C ALA A 38 10.80 7.92 -9.18
N ASN A 39 10.28 7.12 -8.24
CA ASN A 39 8.83 6.99 -8.06
C ASN A 39 8.14 8.34 -7.81
N GLN A 40 8.83 9.28 -7.20
CA GLN A 40 8.25 10.61 -6.92
C GLN A 40 8.65 11.63 -7.99
N ASP A 41 9.91 11.60 -8.41
CA ASP A 41 10.46 12.57 -9.38
C ASP A 41 9.74 12.47 -10.72
N ASP A 42 9.44 11.27 -11.17
CA ASP A 42 8.77 11.07 -12.45
C ASP A 42 7.32 11.55 -12.43
N PHE A 43 6.64 11.53 -11.32
CA PHE A 43 5.37 12.22 -11.19
C PHE A 43 5.53 13.73 -11.35
N UNK A 44 6.50 14.22 -10.84
CA UNK A 44 6.76 15.52 -10.85
C UNK A 44 7.07 16.06 -12.10
N ALA A 45 7.57 15.16 -12.97
CA ALA A 45 7.93 15.58 -14.34
C ALA A 45 6.71 15.79 -15.23
N ILE A 46 5.66 15.05 -15.00
CA ILE A 46 4.43 15.12 -15.81
C ILE A 46 3.72 16.46 -15.54
N LYS A 47 3.40 17.19 -16.62
CA LYS A 47 2.77 18.52 -16.50
C LYS A 47 1.29 18.46 -16.89
N LEU A 48 0.49 19.19 -16.12
CA LEU A 48 -0.96 19.26 -16.29
C LEU A 48 -1.32 20.42 -17.20
N ARG A 49 -2.39 20.23 -17.99
CA ARG A 49 -2.91 21.23 -18.91
C ARG A 49 -4.06 21.97 -18.24
N GLN A 50 -3.79 23.19 -17.80
CA GLN A 50 -4.83 24.01 -17.17
C GLN A 50 -5.85 24.47 -18.21
N ARG A 51 -7.13 24.40 -17.87
CA ARG A 51 -8.22 24.91 -18.69
C ARG A 51 -8.95 26.00 -17.92
N VAL A 52 -9.51 26.96 -18.66
CA VAL A 52 -10.22 28.10 -18.06
C VAL A 52 -11.63 28.23 -18.64
N ALA A 53 -12.48 28.92 -17.89
CA ALA A 53 -13.86 29.29 -18.35
C ALA A 53 -14.71 28.06 -18.71
N ARG A 54 -14.50 26.96 -17.98
CA ARG A 54 -15.33 25.75 -18.07
C ARG A 54 -16.19 25.66 -16.83
N ASN A 55 -17.43 25.28 -16.97
CA ASN A 55 -18.29 25.05 -15.81
C ASN A 55 -17.79 23.81 -15.07
N ILE A 56 -17.38 24.00 -13.84
CA ILE A 56 -16.82 22.94 -13.00
C ILE A 56 -17.66 22.72 -11.74
N GLU A 57 -18.94 23.02 -11.79
CA GLU A 57 -19.87 22.70 -10.71
C GLU A 57 -20.14 21.20 -10.68
N ASN A 58 -20.58 20.72 -9.50
CA ASN A 58 -21.04 19.34 -9.30
C ASN A 58 -19.99 18.29 -9.64
N ARG A 59 -18.77 18.52 -9.16
CA ARG A 59 -17.67 17.57 -9.35
C ARG A 59 -17.87 16.30 -8.55
N SER A 60 -17.37 15.18 -9.08
CA SER A 60 -17.43 13.90 -8.42
C SER A 60 -16.10 13.15 -8.58
N LEU A 61 -15.59 12.63 -7.46
CA LEU A 61 -14.44 11.74 -7.45
C LEU A 61 -14.87 10.28 -7.36
N ARG A 62 -16.17 10.01 -7.26
CA ARG A 62 -16.69 8.65 -7.08
C ARG A 62 -16.37 7.78 -8.29
N THR A 63 -16.00 6.53 -8.01
CA THR A 63 -15.65 5.57 -9.05
C THR A 63 -15.84 4.15 -8.52
N ARG A 64 -15.40 3.17 -9.28
CA ARG A 64 -15.42 1.78 -8.86
C ARG A 64 -14.05 1.14 -9.03
N MET A 65 -13.69 0.31 -8.08
CA MET A 65 -12.53 -0.58 -8.17
C MET A 65 -13.06 -1.99 -7.87
N LEU A 66 -12.81 -2.95 -8.77
CA LEU A 66 -13.36 -4.31 -8.68
C LEU A 66 -14.90 -4.32 -8.62
N GLY A 67 -15.54 -3.35 -9.26
CA GLY A 67 -16.99 -3.24 -9.20
C GLY A 67 -17.53 -2.68 -7.89
N GLN A 68 -16.67 -2.34 -6.95
CA GLN A 68 -17.04 -1.83 -5.62
C GLN A 68 -17.01 -0.30 -5.62
N GLU A 69 -18.03 0.31 -5.04
CA GLU A 69 -18.12 1.78 -4.97
C GLU A 69 -16.98 2.34 -4.11
N MET A 70 -16.32 3.36 -4.62
CA MET A 70 -15.21 4.04 -3.95
C MET A 70 -15.47 5.54 -3.95
N ALA A 71 -15.21 6.20 -2.83
CA ALA A 71 -15.35 7.66 -2.72
C ALA A 71 -14.39 8.40 -3.66
N MET A 72 -13.26 7.79 -3.97
CA MET A 72 -12.26 8.29 -4.92
C MET A 72 -11.44 7.09 -5.40
N PRO A 73 -10.67 7.20 -6.51
CA PRO A 73 -9.92 6.06 -7.03
C PRO A 73 -8.64 5.78 -6.23
N VAL A 74 -8.79 5.58 -4.93
CA VAL A 74 -7.66 5.34 -4.01
C VAL A 74 -8.07 4.28 -3.01
N ALA A 75 -7.26 3.23 -2.88
CA ALA A 75 -7.37 2.25 -1.80
C ALA A 75 -6.10 2.32 -0.95
N ILE A 76 -6.19 1.85 0.28
CA ILE A 76 -5.01 1.78 1.15
C ILE A 76 -4.24 0.50 0.83
N ALA A 77 -2.97 0.67 0.49
CA ALA A 77 -2.08 -0.43 0.12
C ALA A 77 -1.72 -1.29 1.33
N PRO A 78 -1.44 -2.58 1.12
CA PRO A 78 -0.97 -3.44 2.21
C PRO A 78 0.45 -3.00 2.64
N THR A 79 0.63 -2.83 3.94
CA THR A 79 1.93 -2.48 4.51
C THR A 79 2.18 -3.31 5.76
N GLY A 80 3.36 -3.89 5.86
CA GLY A 80 3.74 -4.64 7.05
C GLY A 80 3.98 -3.71 8.23
N LEU A 81 3.78 -4.22 9.42
CA LEU A 81 4.13 -3.53 10.68
C LEU A 81 3.42 -2.19 10.88
N ALA A 82 2.23 -1.97 10.30
CA ALA A 82 1.51 -0.71 10.52
C ALA A 82 1.19 -0.52 12.01
N GLY A 83 0.93 -1.60 12.74
CA GLY A 83 0.73 -1.55 14.19
C GLY A 83 1.96 -1.14 14.99
N MET A 84 3.12 -0.99 14.34
CA MET A 84 4.32 -0.44 14.98
C MET A 84 4.48 1.06 14.70
N GLN A 85 3.68 1.62 13.80
CA GLN A 85 3.61 3.08 13.63
C GLN A 85 2.74 3.69 14.73
N HIS A 86 1.73 2.96 15.17
CA HIS A 86 0.78 3.38 16.21
C HIS A 86 0.10 2.11 16.74
N ALA A 87 -0.13 2.03 18.05
CA ALA A 87 -0.86 0.90 18.64
C ALA A 87 -2.18 0.66 17.91
N ASP A 88 -2.48 -0.60 17.62
CA ASP A 88 -3.68 -1.01 16.90
C ASP A 88 -3.80 -0.38 15.51
N GLY A 89 -2.66 -0.06 14.90
CA GLY A 89 -2.60 0.76 13.69
C GLY A 89 -3.46 0.25 12.54
N GLU A 90 -3.45 -1.04 12.26
CA GLU A 90 -4.25 -1.57 11.15
C GLU A 90 -5.76 -1.42 11.42
N ILE A 91 -6.19 -1.61 12.66
CA ILE A 91 -7.60 -1.41 13.02
C ILE A 91 -7.98 0.06 12.79
N LEU A 92 -7.15 0.99 13.25
CA LEU A 92 -7.40 2.42 13.11
C LEU A 92 -7.45 2.84 11.64
N ALA A 93 -6.52 2.33 10.82
CA ALA A 93 -6.50 2.63 9.39
C ALA A 93 -7.71 2.05 8.66
N ALA A 94 -8.10 0.82 9.02
CA ALA A 94 -9.28 0.18 8.42
C ALA A 94 -10.56 0.94 8.77
N ARG A 95 -10.68 1.43 10.00
CA ARG A 95 -11.83 2.27 10.39
C ARG A 95 -11.87 3.56 9.58
N ALA A 96 -10.74 4.24 9.49
CA ALA A 96 -10.66 5.49 8.71
C ALA A 96 -11.04 5.26 7.25
N ALA A 97 -10.54 4.19 6.65
CA ALA A 97 -10.85 3.85 5.25
C ALA A 97 -12.36 3.58 5.08
N ALA A 98 -12.94 2.77 5.95
CA ALA A 98 -14.37 2.42 5.88
C ALA A 98 -15.23 3.68 6.01
N GLU A 99 -14.93 4.54 6.97
CA GLU A 99 -15.67 5.78 7.19
C GLU A 99 -15.54 6.75 6.01
N PHE A 100 -14.38 6.78 5.38
CA PHE A 100 -14.13 7.65 4.23
C PHE A 100 -14.80 7.11 2.95
N GLY A 101 -14.95 5.80 2.86
CA GLY A 101 -15.55 5.17 1.68
C GLY A 101 -14.51 4.62 0.70
N VAL A 102 -13.35 4.19 1.20
CA VAL A 102 -12.34 3.50 0.40
C VAL A 102 -11.98 2.17 1.06
N ARG A 103 -11.33 1.28 0.31
CA ARG A 103 -10.97 -0.04 0.84
C ARG A 103 -9.61 -0.01 1.54
N TYR A 104 -9.55 -0.73 2.65
CA TYR A 104 -8.30 -1.02 3.36
C TYR A 104 -7.79 -2.40 2.93
N THR A 105 -6.48 -2.53 2.70
CA THR A 105 -5.86 -3.81 2.42
C THR A 105 -4.98 -4.21 3.60
N LEU A 106 -5.32 -5.31 4.27
CA LEU A 106 -4.52 -5.82 5.38
C LEU A 106 -3.37 -6.68 4.85
N SER A 107 -2.17 -6.42 5.33
CA SER A 107 -0.97 -7.21 4.96
C SER A 107 -0.94 -8.54 5.73
N THR A 108 -0.40 -9.58 5.12
CA THR A 108 -0.03 -10.81 5.83
C THR A 108 0.86 -10.48 7.03
N MET A 109 1.73 -9.47 6.90
CA MET A 109 2.72 -9.09 7.91
C MET A 109 2.22 -7.98 8.84
N SER A 110 0.91 -7.90 9.03
CA SER A 110 0.30 -6.93 9.94
C SER A 110 0.47 -7.33 11.40
N ILE A 111 0.38 -6.34 12.29
CA ILE A 111 0.36 -6.57 13.75
C ILE A 111 -1.05 -6.99 14.19
N CYS A 112 -2.08 -6.30 13.72
CA CYS A 112 -3.46 -6.74 13.95
C CYS A 112 -3.78 -7.89 12.98
N SER A 113 -4.56 -8.86 13.44
CA SER A 113 -4.91 -10.03 12.65
C SER A 113 -6.14 -9.77 11.76
N LEU A 114 -6.37 -10.67 10.82
CA LEU A 114 -7.62 -10.73 10.05
C LEU A 114 -8.84 -10.69 10.97
N GLU A 115 -8.78 -11.47 12.04
CA GLU A 115 -9.88 -11.58 13.00
C GLU A 115 -10.08 -10.27 13.78
N ASP A 116 -8.96 -9.58 14.09
CA ASP A 116 -9.04 -8.26 14.74
C ASP A 116 -9.80 -7.27 13.87
N ILE A 117 -9.46 -7.19 12.57
CA ILE A 117 -10.12 -6.26 11.66
C ILE A 117 -11.62 -6.62 11.53
N ALA A 118 -11.92 -7.90 11.33
CA ALA A 118 -13.30 -8.37 11.20
C ALA A 118 -14.15 -7.99 12.42
N THR A 119 -13.60 -8.20 13.62
CA THR A 119 -14.32 -7.95 14.87
C THR A 119 -14.44 -6.45 15.19
N GLU A 120 -13.32 -5.71 15.05
CA GLU A 120 -13.25 -4.32 15.51
C GLU A 120 -13.79 -3.31 14.50
N VAL A 121 -13.79 -3.65 13.21
CA VAL A 121 -14.24 -2.72 12.16
C VAL A 121 -15.59 -3.15 11.58
N GLY A 122 -15.74 -4.44 11.26
CA GLY A 122 -17.02 -4.99 10.83
C GLY A 122 -17.46 -4.54 9.43
N GLN A 123 -16.54 -4.14 8.58
CA GLN A 123 -16.80 -3.72 7.20
C GLN A 123 -15.89 -4.52 6.26
N PRO A 124 -16.31 -4.78 5.02
CA PRO A 124 -15.47 -5.50 4.08
C PRO A 124 -14.13 -4.80 3.86
N PHE A 125 -13.09 -5.59 3.74
CA PHE A 125 -11.73 -5.11 3.46
C PHE A 125 -11.05 -6.13 2.54
N TRP A 126 -9.86 -5.79 2.04
CA TRP A 126 -9.05 -6.67 1.20
C TRP A 126 -7.93 -7.26 2.03
N PHE A 127 -7.49 -8.46 1.67
CA PHE A 127 -6.36 -9.12 2.33
C PHE A 127 -5.23 -9.37 1.33
N GLN A 128 -4.02 -8.99 1.72
CA GLN A 128 -2.83 -9.20 0.89
C GLN A 128 -2.12 -10.46 1.33
N LEU A 129 -1.80 -11.32 0.38
CA LEU A 129 -1.18 -12.61 0.59
C LEU A 129 0.23 -12.64 -0.02
N TYR A 130 1.20 -13.16 0.75
CA TYR A 130 2.49 -13.59 0.21
C TYR A 130 2.43 -15.10 -0.01
N VAL A 131 3.06 -15.58 -1.09
CA VAL A 131 3.21 -17.02 -1.28
C VAL A 131 4.38 -17.49 -0.41
N MET A 132 4.07 -18.35 0.54
CA MET A 132 5.05 -18.86 1.50
C MET A 132 5.31 -20.34 1.23
N ARG A 133 6.44 -20.85 1.75
CA ARG A 133 6.81 -22.27 1.61
C ARG A 133 5.79 -23.20 2.25
N ASP A 134 5.25 -22.80 3.40
CA ASP A 134 4.21 -23.58 4.09
C ASP A 134 2.87 -23.36 3.41
N ARG A 135 2.57 -24.22 2.44
CA ARG A 135 1.35 -24.12 1.63
C ARG A 135 0.08 -24.36 2.45
N ASP A 136 0.15 -25.24 3.44
CA ASP A 136 -0.99 -25.49 4.32
C ASP A 136 -1.36 -24.21 5.10
N PHE A 137 -0.33 -23.48 5.57
CA PHE A 137 -0.57 -22.21 6.24
C PHE A 137 -1.22 -21.19 5.29
N ILE A 138 -0.78 -21.14 4.02
CA ILE A 138 -1.36 -20.25 3.01
C ILE A 138 -2.85 -20.59 2.80
N GLU A 139 -3.18 -21.87 2.70
CA GLU A 139 -4.59 -22.28 2.56
C GLU A 139 -5.42 -21.84 3.77
N ARG A 140 -4.88 -22.01 4.97
CA ARG A 140 -5.58 -21.56 6.18
C ARG A 140 -5.74 -20.03 6.21
N LEU A 141 -4.74 -19.27 5.74
CA LEU A 141 -4.85 -17.80 5.64
C LEU A 141 -5.98 -17.41 4.69
N ILE A 142 -6.06 -18.09 3.54
CA ILE A 142 -7.13 -17.82 2.55
C ILE A 142 -8.50 -18.09 3.19
N ASP A 143 -8.65 -19.20 3.89
CA ASP A 143 -9.92 -19.54 4.55
C ASP A 143 -10.27 -18.52 5.63
N ARG A 144 -9.27 -18.06 6.39
CA ARG A 144 -9.48 -17.02 7.42
C ARG A 144 -9.87 -15.69 6.79
N ALA A 145 -9.29 -15.34 5.64
CA ALA A 145 -9.67 -14.11 4.93
C ALA A 145 -11.13 -14.17 4.47
N LYS A 146 -11.58 -15.33 3.98
CA LYS A 146 -12.99 -15.51 3.62
C LYS A 146 -13.88 -15.34 4.85
N ALA A 147 -13.52 -15.99 5.94
CA ALA A 147 -14.30 -15.95 7.19
C ALA A 147 -14.33 -14.53 7.78
N ALA A 148 -13.27 -13.75 7.56
CA ALA A 148 -13.18 -12.35 8.05
C ALA A 148 -14.01 -11.37 7.21
N GLY A 149 -14.58 -11.81 6.09
CA GLY A 149 -15.39 -10.94 5.23
C GLY A 149 -14.59 -10.15 4.21
N CYS A 150 -13.38 -10.61 3.88
CA CYS A 150 -12.58 -9.98 2.82
C CYS A 150 -13.27 -10.18 1.47
N ASP A 151 -13.43 -9.11 0.70
CA ASP A 151 -14.09 -9.17 -0.60
C ASP A 151 -13.12 -9.08 -1.79
N ALA A 152 -11.82 -9.13 -1.52
CA ALA A 152 -10.79 -9.34 -2.54
C ALA A 152 -9.52 -9.86 -1.89
N LEU A 153 -8.76 -10.65 -2.66
CA LEU A 153 -7.43 -11.11 -2.27
C LEU A 153 -6.41 -10.37 -3.15
N VAL A 154 -5.39 -9.80 -2.52
CA VAL A 154 -4.31 -9.10 -3.22
C VAL A 154 -3.05 -9.95 -3.09
N LEU A 155 -2.66 -10.61 -4.18
CA LEU A 155 -1.51 -11.51 -4.19
C LEU A 155 -0.27 -10.72 -4.62
N THR A 156 0.73 -10.66 -3.75
CA THR A 156 1.96 -9.93 -4.02
C THR A 156 2.98 -10.88 -4.66
N LEU A 157 3.49 -10.49 -5.82
CA LEU A 157 4.35 -11.34 -6.64
C LEU A 157 5.82 -10.89 -6.63
N ASP A 158 6.13 -9.70 -6.13
CA ASP A 158 7.46 -9.10 -6.20
C ASP A 158 8.31 -9.31 -4.96
N LEU A 159 7.94 -10.26 -4.09
CA LEU A 159 8.69 -10.53 -2.86
C LEU A 159 9.01 -12.02 -2.72
N GLN A 160 9.63 -12.59 -3.75
CA GLN A 160 10.18 -13.95 -3.67
C GLN A 160 11.44 -13.96 -2.81
N ILE A 161 12.17 -12.85 -2.84
CA ILE A 161 13.33 -12.59 -1.99
C ILE A 161 13.20 -11.17 -1.45
N ILE A 162 13.84 -10.90 -0.32
CA ILE A 162 13.70 -9.60 0.36
C ILE A 162 14.78 -8.63 -0.15
N GLY A 163 14.34 -7.46 -0.61
CA GLY A 163 15.25 -6.37 -0.98
C GLY A 163 16.02 -5.88 0.24
N GLN A 164 17.27 -5.49 0.03
CA GLN A 164 18.12 -5.05 1.13
C GLN A 164 17.91 -3.56 1.42
N ARG A 165 17.40 -3.27 2.59
CA ARG A 165 17.15 -1.90 3.05
C ARG A 165 18.19 -1.54 4.11
N HIS A 166 19.10 -0.66 3.74
CA HIS A 166 20.24 -0.30 4.60
C HIS A 166 19.80 0.29 5.95
N LYS A 167 18.76 1.10 5.96
CA LYS A 167 18.26 1.70 7.20
C LYS A 167 17.76 0.62 8.17
N ASP A 168 17.08 -0.40 7.67
CA ASP A 168 16.61 -1.51 8.53
C ASP A 168 17.79 -2.25 9.14
N LEU A 169 18.82 -2.55 8.33
CA LEU A 169 20.02 -3.21 8.83
C LEU A 169 20.71 -2.37 9.91
N LYS A 170 20.86 -1.08 9.68
CA LYS A 170 21.51 -0.15 10.62
C LYS A 170 20.71 -0.02 11.92
N ASN A 171 19.39 -0.12 11.85
CA ASN A 171 18.51 -0.03 13.02
C ASN A 171 18.31 -1.38 13.73
N GLY A 172 18.96 -2.45 13.27
CA GLY A 172 18.86 -3.76 13.90
C GLY A 172 17.56 -4.52 13.60
N LEU A 173 16.82 -4.10 12.58
CA LEU A 173 15.65 -4.83 12.11
C LEU A 173 16.08 -5.93 11.15
N SER A 174 16.82 -6.90 11.68
CA SER A 174 17.26 -8.08 10.95
C SER A 174 16.45 -9.28 11.43
N ALA A 175 16.69 -10.44 10.84
CA ALA A 175 16.08 -11.69 11.28
C ALA A 175 17.19 -12.60 11.81
N PRO A 176 17.31 -12.76 13.13
CA PRO A 176 16.48 -12.20 14.19
C PRO A 176 16.79 -10.72 14.48
N PRO A 177 15.86 -9.99 15.09
CA PRO A 177 16.09 -8.59 15.46
C PRO A 177 17.22 -8.47 16.47
N ARG A 178 17.99 -7.40 16.35
CA ARG A 178 19.11 -7.11 17.25
C ARG A 178 18.85 -5.79 17.96
N PRO A 179 18.14 -5.82 19.11
CA PRO A 179 17.89 -4.60 19.85
C PRO A 179 19.21 -3.95 20.28
N THR A 180 19.26 -2.63 20.15
CA THR A 180 20.45 -1.86 20.52
C THR A 180 20.09 -0.86 21.61
N LEU A 181 21.09 -0.45 22.40
CA LEU A 181 20.89 0.60 23.40
C LEU A 181 20.36 1.88 22.74
N ALA A 182 20.86 2.19 21.53
CA ALA A 182 20.40 3.38 20.80
C ALA A 182 18.90 3.29 20.50
N ASN A 183 18.38 2.12 20.13
CA ASN A 183 16.95 1.95 19.89
C ASN A 183 16.13 2.13 21.18
N LEU A 184 16.61 1.57 22.30
CA LEU A 184 15.93 1.70 23.59
C LEU A 184 15.86 3.19 24.01
N LEU A 185 16.98 3.91 23.88
CA LEU A 185 17.02 5.34 24.19
C LEU A 185 16.08 6.13 23.27
N ASN A 186 16.05 5.78 21.97
CA ASN A 186 15.15 6.45 21.03
C ASN A 186 13.68 6.22 21.40
N ILE A 187 13.32 4.98 21.76
CA ILE A 187 11.94 4.67 22.20
C ILE A 187 11.56 5.51 23.44
N ALA A 188 12.51 5.69 24.37
CA ALA A 188 12.27 6.48 25.57
C ALA A 188 11.90 7.94 25.24
N THR A 189 12.30 8.44 24.06
CA THR A 189 11.94 9.79 23.62
C THR A 189 10.56 9.85 22.95
N LYS A 190 9.85 8.72 22.87
CA LYS A 190 8.55 8.62 22.16
C LYS A 190 7.43 8.21 23.14
N PRO A 191 7.12 9.03 24.15
CA PRO A 191 6.20 8.60 25.20
C PRO A 191 4.79 8.28 24.71
N ARG A 192 4.26 9.02 23.74
CA ARG A 192 2.92 8.72 23.20
C ARG A 192 2.87 7.33 22.57
N TRP A 193 3.90 7.02 21.77
CA TRP A 193 4.00 5.71 21.11
C TRP A 193 4.13 4.60 22.17
N ALA A 194 5.02 4.81 23.14
CA ALA A 194 5.30 3.80 24.18
C ALA A 194 4.06 3.52 25.02
N LEU A 195 3.34 4.57 25.45
CA LEU A 195 2.12 4.40 26.25
C LEU A 195 1.04 3.66 25.46
N GLY A 196 0.89 3.99 24.17
CA GLY A 196 -0.05 3.28 23.30
C GLY A 196 0.28 1.79 23.21
N MET A 197 1.57 1.47 23.01
CA MET A 197 2.01 0.08 22.89
C MET A 197 1.86 -0.69 24.21
N LEU A 198 2.01 -0.02 25.34
CA LEU A 198 1.77 -0.66 26.64
C LEU A 198 0.27 -0.96 26.82
N GLY A 199 -0.57 -0.17 26.22
CA GLY A 199 -2.02 -0.31 26.35
C GLY A 199 -2.68 -1.34 25.41
N THR A 200 -1.92 -1.94 24.51
CA THR A 200 -2.46 -2.94 23.58
C THR A 200 -1.80 -4.31 23.79
N ARG A 201 -2.56 -5.36 23.51
CA ARG A 201 -2.03 -6.73 23.48
C ARG A 201 -1.41 -7.08 22.13
N ARG A 202 -1.67 -6.28 21.10
CA ARG A 202 -1.27 -6.54 19.71
C ARG A 202 0.14 -6.00 19.48
N ARG A 203 1.15 -6.87 19.63
CA ARG A 203 2.57 -6.48 19.56
C ARG A 203 3.42 -7.42 18.69
N GLY A 204 2.81 -8.41 18.05
CA GLY A 204 3.48 -9.36 17.16
C GLY A 204 2.70 -9.53 15.89
N PHE A 205 3.15 -10.40 14.98
CA PHE A 205 2.44 -10.64 13.71
C PHE A 205 1.16 -11.44 13.98
N GLY A 206 0.03 -10.74 14.03
CA GLY A 206 -1.25 -11.32 14.44
C GLY A 206 -1.79 -12.41 13.52
N ASN A 207 -1.41 -12.41 12.24
CA ASN A 207 -1.85 -13.46 11.33
C ASN A 207 -1.03 -14.73 11.46
N ILE A 208 0.12 -14.68 12.12
CA ILE A 208 1.09 -15.77 12.21
C ILE A 208 1.13 -16.37 13.61
N VAL A 209 1.30 -15.52 14.62
CA VAL A 209 1.44 -15.96 16.02
C VAL A 209 0.19 -16.75 16.43
N GLY A 210 0.39 -17.95 16.97
CA GLY A 210 -0.71 -18.85 17.36
C GLY A 210 -1.28 -19.69 16.22
N HIS A 211 -0.79 -19.50 15.00
CA HIS A 211 -1.29 -20.22 13.82
C HIS A 211 -0.22 -21.12 13.18
N VAL A 212 1.02 -21.04 13.65
CA VAL A 212 2.10 -21.91 13.18
C VAL A 212 2.84 -22.47 14.40
N LYS A 213 3.43 -23.65 14.25
CA LYS A 213 4.16 -24.32 15.34
C LYS A 213 5.57 -23.75 15.46
N GLY A 214 6.09 -23.75 16.69
CA GLY A 214 7.47 -23.36 16.96
C GLY A 214 7.75 -21.87 16.87
N VAL A 215 6.71 -21.06 16.97
CA VAL A 215 6.85 -19.60 17.00
C VAL A 215 6.31 -19.11 18.35
N ASP A 216 7.21 -18.95 19.30
CA ASP A 216 6.85 -18.61 20.68
C ASP A 216 7.31 -17.22 21.11
N ASP A 217 8.25 -16.63 20.37
CA ASP A 217 8.80 -15.30 20.70
C ASP A 217 9.19 -14.56 19.42
N MET A 218 9.65 -13.32 19.57
CA MET A 218 10.03 -12.47 18.44
C MET A 218 11.20 -13.04 17.63
N GLY A 219 12.11 -13.72 18.27
CA GLY A 219 13.24 -14.32 17.57
C GLY A 219 12.81 -15.45 16.66
N SER A 220 12.06 -16.42 17.21
CA SER A 220 11.53 -17.54 16.42
C SER A 220 10.57 -17.07 15.33
N LEU A 221 9.78 -16.03 15.60
CA LEU A 221 8.87 -15.42 14.63
C LEU A 221 9.65 -14.86 13.44
N SER A 222 10.71 -14.10 13.72
CA SER A 222 11.53 -13.48 12.67
C SER A 222 12.24 -14.54 11.82
N GLU A 223 12.78 -15.56 12.47
CA GLU A 223 13.45 -16.67 11.77
C GLU A 223 12.46 -17.43 10.88
N TRP A 224 11.28 -17.74 11.43
CA TRP A 224 10.24 -18.43 10.67
C TRP A 224 9.86 -17.61 9.43
N THR A 225 9.58 -16.31 9.62
CA THR A 225 9.19 -15.43 8.54
C THR A 225 10.26 -15.39 7.43
N ALA A 226 11.52 -15.23 7.82
CA ALA A 226 12.62 -15.16 6.85
C ALA A 226 12.74 -16.43 6.01
N ARG A 227 12.46 -17.59 6.61
CA ARG A 227 12.53 -18.87 5.90
C ARG A 227 11.34 -19.12 4.99
N GLN A 228 10.22 -18.39 5.17
CA GLN A 228 8.98 -18.68 4.47
C GLN A 228 8.88 -18.05 3.08
N PHE A 229 9.58 -16.95 2.80
CA PHE A 229 9.53 -16.37 1.46
C PHE A 229 10.06 -17.42 0.46
N ASP A 230 9.30 -17.63 -0.61
CA ASP A 230 9.53 -18.76 -1.51
C ASP A 230 10.05 -18.28 -2.86
N PRO A 231 11.35 -18.47 -3.14
CA PRO A 231 11.89 -18.09 -4.43
C PRO A 231 11.37 -18.91 -5.61
N ARG A 232 10.64 -20.00 -5.34
CA ARG A 232 10.08 -20.86 -6.39
C ARG A 232 8.73 -20.35 -6.91
N LEU A 233 8.17 -19.29 -6.33
CA LEU A 233 6.88 -18.72 -6.75
C LEU A 233 6.81 -18.61 -8.28
N ASN A 234 5.73 -19.10 -8.87
CA ASN A 234 5.53 -19.10 -10.31
C ASN A 234 4.05 -18.96 -10.65
N TRP A 235 3.72 -18.87 -11.93
CA TRP A 235 2.34 -18.67 -12.37
C TRP A 235 1.40 -19.82 -12.04
N GLY A 236 1.92 -21.04 -11.84
CA GLY A 236 1.13 -22.16 -11.33
C GLY A 236 0.61 -21.92 -9.93
N ASP A 237 1.42 -21.23 -9.09
CA ASP A 237 0.98 -20.86 -7.75
C ASP A 237 -0.15 -19.82 -7.81
N VAL A 238 -0.11 -18.91 -8.78
CA VAL A 238 -1.17 -17.91 -8.99
C VAL A 238 -2.49 -18.64 -9.32
N GLU A 239 -2.44 -19.62 -10.22
CA GLU A 239 -3.62 -20.42 -10.57
C GLU A 239 -4.20 -21.17 -9.38
N TRP A 240 -3.33 -21.80 -8.60
CA TRP A 240 -3.72 -22.52 -7.39
C TRP A 240 -4.44 -21.62 -6.41
N ILE A 241 -3.84 -20.44 -6.13
CA ILE A 241 -4.39 -19.46 -5.19
C ILE A 241 -5.74 -18.95 -5.72
N LYS A 242 -5.82 -18.64 -7.01
CA LYS A 242 -7.06 -18.18 -7.63
C LYS A 242 -8.19 -19.19 -7.43
N ARG A 243 -7.90 -20.46 -7.67
CA ARG A 243 -8.90 -21.53 -7.47
C ARG A 243 -9.31 -21.65 -6.01
N ARG A 244 -8.33 -21.61 -5.10
CA ARG A 244 -8.59 -21.74 -3.66
C ARG A 244 -9.41 -20.57 -3.13
N TRP A 245 -9.09 -19.35 -3.58
CA TRP A 245 -9.79 -18.12 -3.14
C TRP A 245 -11.21 -18.07 -3.70
N GLY A 246 -11.38 -18.24 -5.00
CA GLY A 246 -12.67 -18.29 -5.66
C GLY A 246 -13.40 -16.95 -5.79
N GLY A 247 -12.77 -15.85 -5.41
CA GLY A 247 -13.35 -14.50 -5.46
C GLY A 247 -12.49 -13.55 -6.27
N LYS A 248 -12.68 -12.25 -6.05
CA LYS A 248 -11.91 -11.21 -6.75
C LYS A 248 -10.43 -11.32 -6.39
N LEU A 249 -9.56 -11.34 -7.41
CA LEU A 249 -8.12 -11.49 -7.24
C LEU A 249 -7.39 -10.32 -7.91
N VAL A 250 -6.48 -9.71 -7.16
CA VAL A 250 -5.61 -8.62 -7.62
C VAL A 250 -4.17 -9.12 -7.56
N LEU A 251 -3.40 -8.94 -8.63
CA LEU A 251 -1.98 -9.31 -8.68
C LEU A 251 -1.13 -8.05 -8.54
N LYS A 252 -0.32 -7.98 -7.49
CA LYS A 252 0.45 -6.79 -7.14
C LYS A 252 1.95 -7.02 -7.36
N GLY A 253 2.62 -6.03 -7.96
CA GLY A 253 4.07 -6.12 -8.17
C GLY A 253 4.48 -6.24 -9.63
N ILE A 254 3.60 -5.89 -10.53
CA ILE A 254 3.82 -6.01 -11.98
C ILE A 254 4.49 -4.72 -12.48
N LEU A 255 5.60 -4.84 -13.22
CA LEU A 255 6.32 -3.69 -13.78
C LEU A 255 6.63 -3.83 -15.26
N ASP A 256 6.25 -4.95 -15.86
CA ASP A 256 6.61 -5.28 -17.23
C ASP A 256 5.37 -5.70 -18.00
N ALA A 257 5.30 -5.30 -19.28
CA ALA A 257 4.13 -5.60 -20.12
C ALA A 257 3.98 -7.11 -20.37
N GLU A 258 5.06 -7.86 -20.42
CA GLU A 258 4.99 -9.32 -20.61
C GLU A 258 4.36 -9.96 -19.37
N ASP A 259 4.79 -9.57 -18.17
CA ASP A 259 4.17 -10.07 -16.94
C ASP A 259 2.72 -9.62 -16.83
N ALA A 260 2.40 -8.41 -17.31
CA ALA A 260 1.01 -7.93 -17.32
C ALA A 260 0.11 -8.80 -18.19
N ARG A 261 0.62 -9.25 -19.34
CA ARG A 261 -0.13 -10.17 -20.20
C ARG A 261 -0.36 -11.50 -19.50
N LEU A 262 0.65 -12.03 -18.82
CA LEU A 262 0.50 -13.26 -18.03
C LEU A 262 -0.52 -13.07 -16.91
N ALA A 263 -0.53 -11.90 -16.27
CA ALA A 263 -1.53 -11.57 -15.25
C ALA A 263 -2.95 -11.59 -15.84
N ALA A 264 -3.13 -10.96 -16.99
CA ALA A 264 -4.42 -10.96 -17.66
C ALA A 264 -4.85 -12.38 -18.07
N ASP A 265 -3.89 -13.17 -18.58
CA ASP A 265 -4.14 -14.56 -18.98
C ASP A 265 -4.54 -15.44 -17.78
N SER A 266 -4.07 -15.12 -16.58
CA SER A 266 -4.42 -15.87 -15.37
C SER A 266 -5.87 -15.72 -14.96
N GLY A 267 -6.57 -14.72 -15.52
CA GLY A 267 -7.96 -14.44 -15.18
C GLY A 267 -8.12 -13.62 -13.90
N ALA A 268 -7.07 -13.01 -13.41
CA ALA A 268 -7.17 -12.07 -12.29
C ALA A 268 -8.05 -10.88 -12.69
N ASP A 269 -8.67 -10.24 -11.70
CA ASP A 269 -9.61 -9.13 -11.94
C ASP A 269 -8.90 -7.78 -12.06
N ALA A 270 -7.74 -7.63 -11.41
CA ALA A 270 -6.95 -6.40 -11.50
C ALA A 270 -5.48 -6.73 -11.30
N LEU A 271 -4.62 -5.84 -11.78
CA LEU A 271 -3.21 -5.87 -11.42
C LEU A 271 -2.78 -4.50 -10.91
N VAL A 272 -1.75 -4.47 -10.07
CA VAL A 272 -1.17 -3.23 -9.57
C VAL A 272 0.23 -3.08 -10.15
N VAL A 273 0.42 -2.02 -10.92
CA VAL A 273 1.74 -1.61 -11.38
C VAL A 273 2.47 -1.10 -10.14
N SER A 274 3.49 -1.83 -9.72
CA SER A 274 4.11 -1.61 -8.41
C SER A 274 5.55 -2.07 -8.41
N ASN A 275 6.43 -1.27 -7.80
CA ASN A 275 7.79 -1.67 -7.48
C ASN A 275 7.98 -1.76 -5.95
N HIS A 276 6.86 -2.01 -5.23
CA HIS A 276 6.87 -2.19 -3.78
C HIS A 276 7.37 -0.93 -3.07
N GLY A 277 7.07 0.26 -3.63
CA GLY A 277 7.51 1.53 -3.06
C GLY A 277 9.01 1.75 -3.13
N GLY A 278 9.70 1.10 -4.08
CA GLY A 278 11.15 1.20 -4.20
C GLY A 278 11.89 0.41 -3.14
N ARG A 279 11.27 -0.64 -2.58
CA ARG A 279 11.81 -1.41 -1.45
C ARG A 279 12.40 -2.76 -1.89
N GLN A 280 12.27 -3.12 -3.14
CA GLN A 280 12.75 -4.39 -3.70
C GLN A 280 13.91 -4.12 -4.64
N LEU A 281 13.73 -4.19 -5.95
CA LEU A 281 14.82 -3.94 -6.91
C LEU A 281 15.11 -2.46 -7.02
N ASP A 282 16.28 -2.02 -6.56
CA ASP A 282 16.76 -0.66 -6.82
C ASP A 282 17.33 -0.66 -8.25
N GLY A 283 17.00 0.36 -9.02
CA GLY A 283 17.31 0.37 -10.46
C GLY A 283 16.11 -0.02 -11.32
N ALA A 284 15.02 -0.44 -10.71
CA ALA A 284 13.77 -0.65 -11.46
C ALA A 284 13.19 0.70 -11.89
N PRO A 285 12.40 0.74 -12.97
CA PRO A 285 11.74 2.00 -13.37
C PRO A 285 10.70 2.43 -12.34
N SER A 286 10.37 3.71 -12.36
CA SER A 286 9.22 4.17 -11.57
C SER A 286 7.93 3.56 -12.12
N THR A 287 6.94 3.42 -11.24
CA THR A 287 5.66 2.81 -11.67
C THR A 287 4.91 3.70 -12.64
N ILE A 288 4.98 5.03 -12.45
CA ILE A 288 4.29 5.93 -13.37
C ILE A 288 4.91 5.89 -14.76
N SER A 289 6.23 5.62 -14.87
CA SER A 289 6.87 5.48 -16.18
C SER A 289 6.54 4.15 -16.86
N ALA A 290 6.30 3.10 -16.07
CA ALA A 290 5.94 1.78 -16.59
C ALA A 290 4.46 1.68 -16.96
N LEU A 291 3.62 2.53 -16.40
CA LEU A 291 2.16 2.42 -16.50
C LEU A 291 1.63 2.44 -17.95
N PRO A 292 2.05 3.39 -18.82
CA PRO A 292 1.43 3.46 -20.16
C PRO A 292 1.60 2.19 -20.99
N ALA A 293 2.79 1.57 -20.97
CA ALA A 293 3.01 0.33 -21.72
C ALA A 293 2.15 -0.82 -21.19
N ILE A 294 1.95 -0.88 -19.88
CA ILE A 294 1.12 -1.92 -19.27
C ILE A 294 -0.36 -1.68 -19.63
N VAL A 295 -0.83 -0.44 -19.55
CA VAL A 295 -2.20 -0.09 -19.94
C VAL A 295 -2.43 -0.44 -21.42
N GLU A 296 -1.49 -0.11 -22.28
CA GLU A 296 -1.58 -0.45 -23.71
C GLU A 296 -1.68 -1.97 -23.92
N ALA A 297 -0.88 -2.72 -23.17
CA ALA A 297 -0.85 -4.17 -23.34
C ALA A 297 -2.13 -4.87 -22.86
N VAL A 298 -2.72 -4.43 -21.73
CA VAL A 298 -3.78 -5.20 -21.08
C VAL A 298 -4.96 -4.39 -20.54
N GLY A 299 -4.95 -3.07 -20.72
CA GLY A 299 -5.97 -2.20 -20.10
C GLY A 299 -7.41 -2.49 -20.50
N GLU A 300 -7.63 -3.13 -21.66
CA GLU A 300 -8.96 -3.53 -22.12
C GLU A 300 -9.39 -4.90 -21.56
N ARG A 301 -8.46 -5.64 -20.94
CA ARG A 301 -8.68 -7.01 -20.48
C ARG A 301 -8.79 -7.14 -18.96
N ILE A 302 -8.13 -6.23 -18.22
CA ILE A 302 -7.99 -6.33 -16.77
C ILE A 302 -7.91 -4.91 -16.21
N GLU A 303 -8.43 -4.68 -15.01
CA GLU A 303 -8.24 -3.37 -14.37
C GLU A 303 -6.75 -3.19 -14.04
N VAL A 304 -6.20 -2.06 -14.43
CA VAL A 304 -4.81 -1.70 -14.12
C VAL A 304 -4.83 -0.61 -13.06
N TRP A 305 -4.21 -0.88 -11.92
CA TRP A 305 -4.04 0.08 -10.83
C TRP A 305 -2.56 0.42 -10.71
N LEU A 306 -2.26 1.46 -9.92
CA LEU A 306 -0.88 1.87 -9.70
C LEU A 306 -0.65 2.20 -8.24
N ASP A 307 0.52 1.81 -7.72
CA ASP A 307 1.03 2.33 -6.46
C ASP A 307 2.49 2.74 -6.63
N SER A 308 3.14 3.06 -5.55
CA SER A 308 4.54 3.50 -5.46
C SER A 308 4.71 4.95 -5.92
N GLY A 309 4.99 5.80 -4.96
CA GLY A 309 5.36 7.19 -5.23
C GLY A 309 4.26 8.22 -5.03
N ILE A 310 3.01 7.81 -4.93
CA ILE A 310 1.91 8.77 -4.74
C ILE A 310 2.09 9.48 -3.40
N ARG A 311 2.06 10.81 -3.44
CA ARG A 311 2.13 11.68 -2.26
C ARG A 311 1.08 12.78 -2.26
N SER A 312 0.30 12.89 -3.35
CA SER A 312 -0.66 14.00 -3.50
C SER A 312 -1.83 13.57 -4.36
N GLY A 313 -2.91 14.34 -4.33
CA GLY A 313 -4.03 14.14 -5.25
C GLY A 313 -3.64 14.39 -6.70
N GLN A 314 -2.63 15.24 -6.95
CA GLN A 314 -2.12 15.44 -8.31
C GLN A 314 -1.52 14.14 -8.87
N ASP A 315 -0.78 13.42 -8.03
CA ASP A 315 -0.19 12.14 -8.46
C ASP A 315 -1.28 11.14 -8.84
N VAL A 316 -2.35 11.08 -8.04
CA VAL A 316 -3.51 10.22 -8.34
C VAL A 316 -4.08 10.61 -9.70
N LEU A 317 -4.31 11.91 -9.92
CA LEU A 317 -4.92 12.38 -11.17
C LEU A 317 -4.04 12.02 -12.38
N LYS A 318 -2.72 12.15 -12.24
CA LYS A 318 -1.79 11.80 -13.33
C LYS A 318 -1.83 10.31 -13.66
N ALA A 319 -1.91 9.46 -12.63
CA ALA A 319 -2.04 8.01 -12.86
C ALA A 319 -3.35 7.67 -13.59
N ILE A 320 -4.47 8.28 -13.16
CA ILE A 320 -5.76 8.08 -13.82
C ILE A 320 -5.69 8.56 -15.27
N ALA A 321 -5.09 9.73 -15.51
CA ALA A 321 -4.96 10.28 -16.86
C ALA A 321 -4.16 9.37 -17.79
N LEU A 322 -3.19 8.62 -17.25
CA LEU A 322 -2.38 7.67 -18.02
C LEU A 322 -3.02 6.28 -18.14
N GLY A 323 -4.24 6.12 -17.63
CA GLY A 323 -5.02 4.92 -17.87
C GLY A 323 -5.24 4.00 -16.67
N ALA A 324 -4.73 4.36 -15.50
CA ALA A 324 -5.03 3.57 -14.31
C ALA A 324 -6.51 3.72 -13.93
N ARG A 325 -7.14 2.62 -13.56
CA ARG A 325 -8.54 2.61 -13.07
C ARG A 325 -8.62 2.88 -11.58
N GLY A 326 -7.50 2.81 -10.87
CA GLY A 326 -7.42 3.07 -9.45
C GLY A 326 -5.98 3.15 -9.01
N THR A 327 -5.78 3.55 -7.76
CA THR A 327 -4.45 3.68 -7.17
C THR A 327 -4.46 3.12 -5.76
N MET A 328 -3.25 2.87 -5.22
CA MET A 328 -3.11 2.51 -3.81
C MET A 328 -2.05 3.39 -3.17
N ILE A 329 -2.27 3.74 -1.90
CA ILE A 329 -1.32 4.55 -1.13
C ILE A 329 -0.80 3.75 0.06
N GLY A 330 0.51 3.78 0.28
CA GLY A 330 1.16 3.14 1.42
C GLY A 330 1.66 4.18 2.41
N ARG A 331 2.80 4.80 2.08
CA ARG A 331 3.43 5.76 2.99
C ARG A 331 2.51 6.90 3.43
N PRO A 332 1.69 7.51 2.57
CA PRO A 332 0.83 8.61 3.05
C PRO A 332 -0.04 8.23 4.25
N TYR A 333 -0.68 7.05 4.22
CA TYR A 333 -1.49 6.67 5.36
C TYR A 333 -0.64 6.27 6.57
N LEU A 334 0.54 5.67 6.35
CA LEU A 334 1.44 5.34 7.46
C LEU A 334 1.94 6.60 8.16
N TYR A 335 2.22 7.65 7.41
CA TYR A 335 2.60 8.94 8.01
C TYR A 335 1.43 9.48 8.84
N GLY A 336 0.22 9.42 8.29
CA GLY A 336 -0.97 9.84 9.04
C GLY A 336 -1.13 9.06 10.33
N LEU A 337 -0.99 7.74 10.23
CA LEU A 337 -1.13 6.84 11.37
C LEU A 337 -0.09 7.15 12.46
N GLY A 338 1.18 7.27 12.07
CA GLY A 338 2.27 7.58 13.01
C GLY A 338 2.15 8.98 13.60
N ALA A 339 1.61 9.91 12.83
CA ALA A 339 1.45 11.30 13.29
C ALA A 339 0.29 11.45 14.28
N LEU A 340 -0.90 10.93 13.93
CA LEU A 340 -2.15 11.27 14.64
C LEU A 340 -3.10 10.07 14.80
N GLY A 341 -2.64 8.84 14.57
CA GLY A 341 -3.51 7.68 14.70
C GLY A 341 -4.61 7.67 13.64
N GLN A 342 -5.81 7.27 14.02
CA GLN A 342 -6.95 7.20 13.10
C GLN A 342 -7.23 8.56 12.44
N ALA A 343 -7.22 9.63 13.22
CA ALA A 343 -7.44 10.99 12.71
C ALA A 343 -6.39 11.35 11.64
N GLY A 344 -5.16 10.87 11.78
CA GLY A 344 -4.11 11.10 10.80
C GLY A 344 -4.35 10.38 9.48
N VAL A 345 -4.87 9.15 9.54
CA VAL A 345 -5.23 8.41 8.31
C VAL A 345 -6.38 9.13 7.60
N THR A 346 -7.40 9.53 8.34
CA THR A 346 -8.52 10.30 7.78
C THR A 346 -8.00 11.58 7.14
N ARG A 347 -7.09 12.29 7.83
CA ARG A 347 -6.51 13.53 7.30
C ARG A 347 -5.72 13.29 6.01
N ALA A 348 -4.96 12.19 5.93
CA ALA A 348 -4.25 11.85 4.70
C ALA A 348 -5.22 11.65 3.53
N LEU A 349 -6.32 10.93 3.78
CA LEU A 349 -7.33 10.70 2.75
C LEU A 349 -8.01 12.01 2.33
N GLU A 350 -8.33 12.88 3.29
CA GLU A 350 -8.92 14.20 3.01
C GLU A 350 -7.99 15.07 2.17
N ILE A 351 -6.70 15.11 2.51
CA ILE A 351 -5.69 15.89 1.78
C ILE A 351 -5.66 15.42 0.31
N ILE A 352 -5.54 14.10 0.11
CA ILE A 352 -5.46 13.55 -1.25
C ILE A 352 -6.74 13.85 -2.02
N ALA A 353 -7.91 13.66 -1.39
CA ALA A 353 -9.20 13.92 -2.04
C ALA A 353 -9.33 15.39 -2.43
N ARG A 354 -8.95 16.30 -1.53
CA ARG A 354 -9.04 17.75 -1.80
C ARG A 354 -8.13 18.15 -2.95
N GLU A 355 -6.87 17.69 -2.93
CA GLU A 355 -5.92 17.98 -4.00
C GLU A 355 -6.40 17.41 -5.34
N LEU A 356 -6.94 16.20 -5.31
CA LEU A 356 -7.45 15.52 -6.50
C LEU A 356 -8.64 16.33 -7.11
N ASP A 357 -9.60 16.71 -6.27
CA ASP A 357 -10.78 17.47 -6.70
C ASP A 357 -10.37 18.80 -7.32
N LEU A 358 -9.53 19.57 -6.63
CA LEU A 358 -9.12 20.89 -7.11
C LEU A 358 -8.30 20.78 -8.39
N THR A 359 -7.39 19.80 -8.48
CA THR A 359 -6.56 19.63 -9.67
C THR A 359 -7.42 19.22 -10.88
N MET A 360 -8.37 18.31 -10.68
CA MET A 360 -9.31 17.91 -11.72
C MET A 360 -10.08 19.14 -12.24
N ALA A 361 -10.54 19.97 -11.32
CA ALA A 361 -11.26 21.21 -11.66
C ALA A 361 -10.39 22.15 -12.50
N PHE A 362 -9.13 22.37 -12.06
CA PHE A 362 -8.20 23.21 -12.82
C PHE A 362 -7.94 22.67 -14.23
N CYS A 363 -8.07 21.37 -14.42
CA CYS A 363 -7.94 20.73 -15.73
C CYS A 363 -9.25 20.71 -16.53
N GLY A 364 -10.33 21.25 -15.96
CA GLY A 364 -11.59 21.43 -16.67
C GLY A 364 -12.51 20.22 -16.69
N HIS A 365 -12.35 19.30 -15.74
CA HIS A 365 -13.18 18.09 -15.63
C HIS A 365 -14.00 18.12 -14.35
N THR A 366 -15.18 17.48 -14.41
CA THR A 366 -16.09 17.38 -13.27
C THR A 366 -16.31 15.94 -12.80
N ASP A 367 -15.84 14.95 -13.56
CA ASP A 367 -16.03 13.54 -13.21
C ASP A 367 -14.70 12.81 -13.40
N ILE A 368 -14.21 12.23 -12.32
CA ILE A 368 -12.91 11.53 -12.33
C ILE A 368 -12.90 10.38 -13.36
N ARG A 369 -14.05 9.79 -13.64
CA ARG A 369 -14.18 8.67 -14.58
C ARG A 369 -13.96 9.08 -16.04
N GLU A 370 -14.05 10.39 -16.33
CA GLU A 370 -13.88 10.93 -17.67
C GLU A 370 -12.47 11.49 -17.92
N VAL A 371 -11.61 11.51 -16.91
CA VAL A 371 -10.27 12.06 -17.03
C VAL A 371 -9.38 11.14 -17.88
N GLY A 372 -8.70 11.72 -18.85
CA GLY A 372 -7.77 11.00 -19.73
C GLY A 372 -6.55 11.85 -20.04
N ARG A 373 -5.79 11.43 -21.06
CA ARG A 373 -4.54 12.12 -21.44
C ARG A 373 -4.72 13.56 -21.89
N ASP A 374 -5.96 13.98 -22.18
CA ASP A 374 -6.27 15.36 -22.58
C ASP A 374 -5.86 16.39 -21.51
N ILE A 375 -5.72 15.96 -20.26
CA ILE A 375 -5.29 16.87 -19.18
C ILE A 375 -3.77 16.96 -19.05
N LEU A 376 -3.02 16.22 -19.84
CA LEU A 376 -1.54 16.17 -19.75
C LEU A 376 -0.95 16.98 -20.91
N LEU A 377 0.15 17.70 -20.62
CA LEU A 377 0.89 18.40 -21.68
C LEU A 377 1.65 17.38 -22.52
N PRO A 378 1.45 17.37 -23.85
CA PRO A 378 2.19 16.44 -24.72
C PRO A 378 3.69 16.56 -24.55
N GLY A 379 4.37 15.44 -24.47
CA GLY A 379 5.82 15.39 -24.30
C GLY A 379 6.29 15.45 -22.87
N SER A 380 5.39 15.66 -21.91
CA SER A 380 5.79 15.69 -20.50
C SER A 380 5.60 14.34 -19.79
N TYR A 381 5.07 13.33 -20.47
CA TYR A 381 4.75 12.05 -19.85
C TYR A 381 5.26 10.88 -20.71
N PRO A 382 5.50 9.72 -20.10
CA PRO A 382 5.98 8.56 -20.85
C PRO A 382 4.94 8.07 -21.84
N ARG A 383 5.43 7.50 -22.97
CA ARG A 383 4.58 6.95 -24.05
C ARG A 383 4.46 5.45 -23.95
#